data_8b4ac7fc75a9a3c4fcd4d9f05cf5d438
#
_entry.id   8b4ac7fc75a9a3c4fcd4d9f05cf5d438
#
_cell.length_a   1.000
_cell.length_b   1.000
_cell.length_c   1.000
_cell.angle_alpha   90.00
_cell.angle_beta   90.00
_cell.angle_gamma   90.00
#
_symmetry.space_group_name_H-M   'P 1'
#
loop_
_entity.id
_entity.type
_entity.pdbx_description
1 polymer ?
#
loop_
_entity_poly.entity_id
_entity_poly.type
_entity_poly.pdbx_seq_one_letter_code
_entity_poly.pdbx_strand_id
1 'polypeptide(L)'
;MKPPRTQLFTSEEYESRIQKTRELMDQNELDVLVIHSPENIYYLSGYQTPGYYWYQSLILPLNADPVFIAPPHEAALVPEFSWIEDSRIYPDTSDWPKVTGEILKEIQCDSNSIGLETKSRFLSVEVYESLKYMLPYSRLASGSGIIESSRLIKSPREIDYMRKAAEVSSRGMMAGVKAVDEGVSELEIAAAVHTELDMAGSEYTGLPAFITSGERSQLVHATWSAKRIDMGDLVFMEIPGSINRYHAAQSRSVFVGEPNKNVIEASQVATKALQVAKDSMKEGVPAKTVFEAGSSTINEANIGYKQGRRIAYGIGTAFPPGWDEGDIFSINSDEPRPLMAGMCFHLITTMRVPGLGAIGCSDTVLVTKDGVETLTTHVEPGVQYS
;
A
#
# COMPACT_ATOMS: atom_id res chain seq x y z
N MET A 1 23.55 -3.41 -15.86
CA MET A 1 22.46 -4.29 -15.33
C MET A 1 22.08 -5.32 -16.38
N LYS A 2 22.01 -6.59 -15.99
CA LYS A 2 21.47 -7.65 -16.85
C LYS A 2 19.94 -7.69 -16.67
N PRO A 3 19.14 -7.61 -17.74
CA PRO A 3 17.69 -7.63 -17.58
C PRO A 3 17.20 -8.99 -17.04
N PRO A 4 16.22 -9.00 -16.11
CA PRO A 4 15.59 -10.24 -15.65
C PRO A 4 14.74 -10.87 -16.75
N ARG A 5 14.28 -12.12 -16.54
CA ARG A 5 13.36 -12.77 -17.49
C ARG A 5 12.01 -12.07 -17.56
N THR A 6 11.50 -11.64 -16.40
CA THR A 6 10.27 -10.84 -16.29
C THR A 6 10.64 -9.39 -15.99
N GLN A 7 10.70 -8.55 -17.04
CA GLN A 7 11.09 -7.16 -16.89
C GLN A 7 9.87 -6.27 -16.63
N LEU A 8 9.77 -5.74 -15.41
CA LEU A 8 8.68 -4.86 -14.97
C LEU A 8 8.95 -3.39 -15.31
N PHE A 9 10.20 -2.96 -15.19
CA PHE A 9 10.68 -1.61 -15.50
C PHE A 9 11.91 -1.70 -16.38
N THR A 10 12.23 -0.62 -17.06
CA THR A 10 13.46 -0.55 -17.90
C THR A 10 14.72 -0.50 -17.02
N SER A 11 15.87 -0.85 -17.60
CA SER A 11 17.15 -0.75 -16.89
C SER A 11 17.43 0.70 -16.47
N GLU A 12 17.10 1.66 -17.34
CA GLU A 12 17.28 3.09 -17.07
C GLU A 12 16.44 3.57 -15.89
N GLU A 13 15.23 3.01 -15.69
CA GLU A 13 14.39 3.35 -14.55
C GLU A 13 15.00 2.79 -13.24
N TYR A 14 15.49 1.56 -13.22
CA TYR A 14 16.20 1.01 -12.08
C TYR A 14 17.50 1.79 -11.78
N GLU A 15 18.28 2.14 -12.79
CA GLU A 15 19.48 2.96 -12.64
C GLU A 15 19.14 4.32 -12.02
N SER A 16 18.08 4.97 -12.48
CA SER A 16 17.61 6.25 -11.92
C SER A 16 17.20 6.12 -10.46
N ARG A 17 16.48 5.03 -10.09
CA ARG A 17 16.08 4.76 -8.71
C ARG A 17 17.28 4.53 -7.79
N ILE A 18 18.25 3.74 -8.23
CA ILE A 18 19.51 3.50 -7.50
C ILE A 18 20.29 4.81 -7.34
N GLN A 19 20.45 5.57 -8.41
CA GLN A 19 21.18 6.85 -8.37
C GLN A 19 20.55 7.82 -7.39
N LYS A 20 19.24 7.99 -7.46
CA LYS A 20 18.49 8.86 -6.51
C LYS A 20 18.63 8.38 -5.06
N THR A 21 18.59 7.07 -4.84
CA THR A 21 18.79 6.49 -3.50
C THR A 21 20.19 6.81 -2.98
N ARG A 22 21.23 6.66 -3.82
CA ARG A 22 22.61 6.99 -3.48
C ARG A 22 22.82 8.47 -3.16
N GLU A 23 22.18 9.36 -3.93
CA GLU A 23 22.20 10.80 -3.65
C GLU A 23 21.61 11.12 -2.26
N LEU A 24 20.53 10.45 -1.89
CA LEU A 24 19.91 10.58 -0.57
C LEU A 24 20.77 9.93 0.53
N MET A 25 21.44 8.82 0.25
CA MET A 25 22.40 8.21 1.17
C MET A 25 23.55 9.18 1.48
N ASP A 26 24.16 9.79 0.45
CA ASP A 26 25.25 10.75 0.59
C ASP A 26 24.81 11.98 1.43
N GLN A 27 23.62 12.54 1.15
CA GLN A 27 23.04 13.63 1.93
C GLN A 27 22.81 13.27 3.41
N ASN A 28 22.62 11.99 3.72
CA ASN A 28 22.44 11.50 5.09
C ASN A 28 23.70 10.87 5.69
N GLU A 29 24.84 11.06 5.05
CA GLU A 29 26.16 10.54 5.47
C GLU A 29 26.13 9.00 5.69
N LEU A 30 25.52 8.27 4.76
CA LEU A 30 25.44 6.80 4.76
C LEU A 30 26.28 6.24 3.62
N ASP A 31 27.20 5.34 3.96
CA ASP A 31 28.04 4.65 2.98
C ASP A 31 27.36 3.39 2.42
N VAL A 32 26.45 2.79 3.20
CA VAL A 32 25.76 1.55 2.86
C VAL A 32 24.32 1.61 3.38
N LEU A 33 23.34 1.12 2.60
CA LEU A 33 22.02 0.74 3.09
C LEU A 33 21.88 -0.78 3.17
N VAL A 34 21.32 -1.30 4.26
CA VAL A 34 20.86 -2.69 4.39
C VAL A 34 19.34 -2.66 4.45
N ILE A 35 18.72 -3.12 3.38
CA ILE A 35 17.30 -2.97 3.07
C ILE A 35 16.61 -4.30 3.33
N HIS A 36 15.52 -4.28 4.12
CA HIS A 36 14.77 -5.47 4.51
C HIS A 36 13.30 -5.43 4.07
N SER A 37 12.76 -4.22 3.84
CA SER A 37 11.37 -4.06 3.41
C SER A 37 11.17 -4.62 2.00
N PRO A 38 10.26 -5.58 1.80
CA PRO A 38 10.03 -6.17 0.48
C PRO A 38 9.62 -5.13 -0.55
N GLU A 39 8.89 -4.08 -0.14
CA GLU A 39 8.52 -2.96 -1.00
C GLU A 39 9.74 -2.21 -1.53
N ASN A 40 10.73 -1.95 -0.67
CA ASN A 40 11.95 -1.23 -1.03
C ASN A 40 12.91 -2.10 -1.85
N ILE A 41 13.02 -3.40 -1.51
CA ILE A 41 13.76 -4.39 -2.32
C ILE A 41 13.15 -4.45 -3.73
N TYR A 42 11.83 -4.61 -3.81
CA TYR A 42 11.11 -4.64 -5.09
C TYR A 42 11.31 -3.35 -5.91
N TYR A 43 11.17 -2.19 -5.27
CA TYR A 43 11.31 -0.89 -5.94
C TYR A 43 12.69 -0.71 -6.59
N LEU A 44 13.75 -1.13 -5.90
CA LEU A 44 15.13 -0.97 -6.39
C LEU A 44 15.58 -2.09 -7.32
N SER A 45 15.05 -3.29 -7.18
CA SER A 45 15.60 -4.47 -7.87
C SER A 45 14.61 -5.21 -8.77
N GLY A 46 13.31 -4.99 -8.61
CA GLY A 46 12.25 -5.78 -9.24
C GLY A 46 11.98 -7.12 -8.55
N TYR A 47 12.83 -7.53 -7.61
CA TYR A 47 12.67 -8.80 -6.91
C TYR A 47 11.37 -8.84 -6.12
N GLN A 48 10.62 -9.92 -6.26
CA GLN A 48 9.38 -10.16 -5.55
C GLN A 48 9.18 -11.64 -5.24
N THR A 49 8.55 -11.91 -4.11
CA THR A 49 8.19 -13.24 -3.64
C THR A 49 7.08 -13.14 -2.58
N PRO A 50 6.17 -14.11 -2.45
CA PRO A 50 5.36 -14.27 -1.25
C PRO A 50 6.16 -14.79 -0.04
N GLY A 51 7.39 -15.26 -0.26
CA GLY A 51 8.30 -15.80 0.78
C GLY A 51 9.08 -14.73 1.55
N TYR A 52 8.73 -13.45 1.49
CA TYR A 52 9.41 -12.34 2.19
C TYR A 52 9.38 -12.47 3.74
N TYR A 53 8.67 -13.42 4.30
CA TYR A 53 8.74 -13.77 5.73
C TYR A 53 10.04 -14.51 6.12
N TRP A 54 10.76 -15.10 5.15
CA TRP A 54 12.13 -15.50 5.33
C TRP A 54 13.04 -14.29 5.34
N TYR A 55 14.14 -14.37 6.08
CA TYR A 55 15.11 -13.29 6.09
C TYR A 55 15.67 -13.05 4.69
N GLN A 56 15.59 -11.85 4.23
CA GLN A 56 16.21 -11.37 3.00
C GLN A 56 16.65 -9.93 3.21
N SER A 57 17.74 -9.57 2.56
CA SER A 57 18.22 -8.19 2.56
C SER A 57 18.89 -7.85 1.24
N LEU A 58 18.75 -6.59 0.85
CA LEU A 58 19.49 -5.96 -0.24
C LEU A 58 20.51 -5.01 0.39
N ILE A 59 21.79 -5.31 0.24
CA ILE A 59 22.88 -4.42 0.65
C ILE A 59 23.17 -3.52 -0.55
N LEU A 60 23.02 -2.22 -0.38
CA LEU A 60 23.31 -1.20 -1.38
C LEU A 60 24.47 -0.31 -0.89
N PRO A 61 25.71 -0.55 -1.35
CA PRO A 61 26.82 0.37 -1.11
C PRO A 61 26.68 1.66 -1.93
N LEU A 62 27.21 2.75 -1.41
CA LEU A 62 27.19 4.05 -2.08
C LEU A 62 27.87 4.02 -3.46
N ASN A 63 29.01 3.28 -3.57
CA ASN A 63 29.86 3.32 -4.76
C ASN A 63 30.17 1.91 -5.36
N ALA A 64 29.42 0.87 -5.00
CA ALA A 64 29.60 -0.49 -5.53
C ALA A 64 28.27 -1.13 -5.92
N ASP A 65 28.33 -2.27 -6.60
CA ASP A 65 27.12 -3.00 -6.99
C ASP A 65 26.38 -3.56 -5.77
N PRO A 66 25.05 -3.63 -5.83
CA PRO A 66 24.27 -4.17 -4.72
C PRO A 66 24.43 -5.68 -4.60
N VAL A 67 24.31 -6.18 -3.35
CA VAL A 67 24.36 -7.60 -3.02
C VAL A 67 23.02 -8.02 -2.41
N PHE A 68 22.41 -9.07 -2.95
CA PHE A 68 21.16 -9.62 -2.42
C PHE A 68 21.44 -10.87 -1.58
N ILE A 69 20.77 -10.99 -0.45
CA ILE A 69 20.91 -12.11 0.50
C ILE A 69 19.55 -12.77 0.70
N ALA A 70 19.47 -14.08 0.49
CA ALA A 70 18.25 -14.86 0.69
C ALA A 70 18.55 -16.35 0.89
N PRO A 71 17.59 -17.16 1.41
CA PRO A 71 17.73 -18.61 1.41
C PRO A 71 17.66 -19.19 -0.01
N PRO A 72 18.08 -20.46 -0.22
CA PRO A 72 18.23 -21.04 -1.57
C PRO A 72 17.00 -20.97 -2.44
N HIS A 73 15.83 -21.27 -1.88
CA HIS A 73 14.55 -21.29 -2.59
C HIS A 73 14.10 -19.90 -3.03
N GLU A 74 14.40 -18.86 -2.26
CA GLU A 74 14.09 -17.46 -2.58
C GLU A 74 15.13 -16.86 -3.53
N ALA A 75 16.41 -17.17 -3.34
CA ALA A 75 17.47 -16.74 -4.24
C ALA A 75 17.29 -17.27 -5.68
N ALA A 76 16.65 -18.42 -5.85
CA ALA A 76 16.32 -18.99 -7.15
C ALA A 76 15.39 -18.10 -8.00
N LEU A 77 14.62 -17.18 -7.37
CA LEU A 77 13.73 -16.25 -8.05
C LEU A 77 14.45 -14.99 -8.59
N VAL A 78 15.67 -14.72 -8.13
CA VAL A 78 16.44 -13.52 -8.53
C VAL A 78 16.59 -13.42 -10.05
N PRO A 79 17.03 -14.46 -10.80
CA PRO A 79 17.15 -14.36 -12.26
C PRO A 79 15.81 -14.15 -13.00
N GLU A 80 14.69 -14.48 -12.35
CA GLU A 80 13.36 -14.29 -12.94
C GLU A 80 12.90 -12.85 -12.86
N PHE A 81 13.07 -12.21 -11.69
CA PHE A 81 12.44 -10.92 -11.39
C PHE A 81 13.42 -9.77 -11.23
N SER A 82 14.71 -10.04 -10.95
CA SER A 82 15.68 -9.01 -10.57
C SER A 82 16.87 -8.93 -11.52
N TRP A 83 17.36 -7.71 -11.70
CA TRP A 83 18.60 -7.42 -12.41
C TRP A 83 19.87 -7.59 -11.54
N ILE A 84 19.73 -7.88 -10.25
CA ILE A 84 20.86 -8.05 -9.32
C ILE A 84 21.67 -9.29 -9.73
N GLU A 85 22.97 -9.10 -9.90
CA GLU A 85 23.89 -10.19 -10.34
C GLU A 85 24.54 -10.90 -9.17
N ASP A 86 24.88 -10.18 -8.08
CA ASP A 86 25.46 -10.78 -6.87
C ASP A 86 24.36 -11.19 -5.88
N SER A 87 24.05 -12.48 -5.88
CA SER A 87 23.07 -13.09 -4.98
C SER A 87 23.74 -14.12 -4.09
N ARG A 88 23.72 -13.86 -2.79
CA ARG A 88 24.37 -14.68 -1.75
C ARG A 88 23.34 -15.53 -1.03
N ILE A 89 23.63 -16.81 -0.93
CA ILE A 89 22.73 -17.82 -0.35
C ILE A 89 23.22 -18.17 1.05
N TYR A 90 22.30 -18.17 2.01
CA TYR A 90 22.53 -18.74 3.33
C TYR A 90 21.72 -20.03 3.51
N PRO A 91 22.27 -21.08 4.18
CA PRO A 91 21.51 -22.29 4.54
C PRO A 91 20.41 -21.99 5.56
N ASP A 92 19.28 -22.68 5.49
CA ASP A 92 18.10 -22.49 6.36
C ASP A 92 18.42 -22.56 7.88
N THR A 93 19.48 -23.26 8.25
CA THR A 93 19.95 -23.41 9.63
C THR A 93 20.97 -22.35 10.05
N SER A 94 21.26 -21.37 9.19
CA SER A 94 22.27 -20.35 9.45
C SER A 94 21.75 -19.24 10.35
N ASP A 95 22.70 -18.64 11.07
CA ASP A 95 22.53 -17.33 11.68
C ASP A 95 22.59 -16.25 10.57
N TRP A 96 21.45 -15.88 10.03
CA TRP A 96 21.35 -14.93 8.90
C TRP A 96 21.88 -13.52 9.21
N PRO A 97 21.74 -12.93 10.42
CA PRO A 97 22.42 -11.68 10.76
C PRO A 97 23.93 -11.80 10.65
N LYS A 98 24.47 -12.96 11.06
CA LYS A 98 25.89 -13.26 10.93
C LYS A 98 26.32 -13.26 9.46
N VAL A 99 25.57 -13.92 8.59
CA VAL A 99 25.86 -13.93 7.14
C VAL A 99 25.88 -12.50 6.59
N THR A 100 24.92 -11.66 6.95
CA THR A 100 24.89 -10.26 6.51
C THR A 100 26.13 -9.49 7.00
N GLY A 101 26.52 -9.67 8.26
CA GLY A 101 27.71 -9.04 8.81
C GLY A 101 29.02 -9.54 8.16
N GLU A 102 29.10 -10.83 7.81
CA GLU A 102 30.25 -11.39 7.08
C GLU A 102 30.35 -10.82 5.67
N ILE A 103 29.24 -10.67 4.95
CA ILE A 103 29.20 -10.05 3.63
C ILE A 103 29.62 -8.59 3.70
N LEU A 104 29.14 -7.82 4.69
CA LEU A 104 29.54 -6.44 4.89
C LEU A 104 31.06 -6.30 5.12
N LYS A 105 31.69 -7.26 5.83
CA LYS A 105 33.15 -7.34 5.97
C LYS A 105 33.86 -7.70 4.66
N GLU A 106 33.33 -8.68 3.92
CA GLU A 106 33.88 -9.12 2.62
C GLU A 106 33.94 -7.95 1.62
N ILE A 107 32.87 -7.14 1.56
CA ILE A 107 32.78 -5.96 0.68
C ILE A 107 33.42 -4.70 1.30
N GLN A 108 34.16 -4.84 2.41
CA GLN A 108 34.88 -3.76 3.10
C GLN A 108 33.99 -2.62 3.60
N CYS A 109 32.80 -2.95 4.06
CA CYS A 109 31.83 -2.00 4.61
C CYS A 109 31.67 -2.09 6.15
N ASP A 110 32.55 -2.81 6.84
CA ASP A 110 32.48 -3.12 8.27
C ASP A 110 32.99 -2.00 9.21
N SER A 111 33.45 -0.92 8.66
CA SER A 111 33.84 0.31 9.40
C SER A 111 33.10 1.56 8.92
N ASN A 112 32.05 1.39 8.13
CA ASN A 112 31.31 2.44 7.46
C ASN A 112 30.08 2.91 8.26
N SER A 113 29.44 3.95 7.75
CA SER A 113 28.14 4.40 8.20
C SER A 113 27.04 3.57 7.49
N ILE A 114 26.38 2.70 8.24
CA ILE A 114 25.41 1.74 7.72
C ILE A 114 23.99 2.18 8.10
N GLY A 115 23.17 2.48 7.10
CA GLY A 115 21.76 2.75 7.26
C GLY A 115 20.95 1.46 7.35
N LEU A 116 20.11 1.35 8.38
CA LEU A 116 19.16 0.25 8.57
C LEU A 116 17.73 0.80 8.52
N GLU A 117 16.79 0.05 7.98
CA GLU A 117 15.37 0.43 7.96
C GLU A 117 14.71 0.25 9.33
N THR A 118 15.08 1.09 10.29
CA THR A 118 14.68 0.97 11.70
C THR A 118 13.16 1.10 11.95
N LYS A 119 12.41 1.59 10.96
CA LYS A 119 10.93 1.63 10.98
C LYS A 119 10.29 0.43 10.28
N SER A 120 11.10 -0.42 9.63
CA SER A 120 10.59 -1.59 8.91
C SER A 120 10.11 -2.67 9.88
N ARG A 121 8.99 -3.30 9.55
CA ARG A 121 8.47 -4.49 10.25
C ARG A 121 9.34 -5.73 10.00
N PHE A 122 10.20 -5.69 9.00
CA PHE A 122 11.06 -6.80 8.55
C PHE A 122 12.46 -6.75 9.14
N LEU A 123 12.84 -5.67 9.82
CA LEU A 123 14.06 -5.59 10.61
C LEU A 123 13.73 -5.92 12.08
N SER A 124 14.02 -7.16 12.52
CA SER A 124 13.84 -7.53 13.91
C SER A 124 14.90 -6.90 14.81
N VAL A 125 14.57 -6.75 16.10
CA VAL A 125 15.54 -6.28 17.11
C VAL A 125 16.74 -7.21 17.19
N GLU A 126 16.53 -8.53 17.05
CA GLU A 126 17.60 -9.53 17.02
C GLU A 126 18.60 -9.28 15.89
N VAL A 127 18.11 -9.03 14.67
CA VAL A 127 18.96 -8.69 13.52
C VAL A 127 19.76 -7.41 13.80
N TYR A 128 19.11 -6.38 14.32
CA TYR A 128 19.77 -5.11 14.65
C TYR A 128 20.89 -5.29 15.69
N GLU A 129 20.61 -5.97 16.80
CA GLU A 129 21.60 -6.18 17.86
C GLU A 129 22.75 -7.09 17.43
N SER A 130 22.47 -8.13 16.61
CA SER A 130 23.49 -9.00 16.02
C SER A 130 24.43 -8.22 15.11
N LEU A 131 23.89 -7.40 14.20
CA LEU A 131 24.71 -6.55 13.33
C LEU A 131 25.55 -5.56 14.14
N LYS A 132 24.99 -4.94 15.16
CA LYS A 132 25.70 -4.03 16.07
C LYS A 132 26.85 -4.71 16.78
N TYR A 133 26.66 -5.96 17.25
CA TYR A 133 27.70 -6.76 17.87
C TYR A 133 28.81 -7.13 16.90
N MET A 134 28.44 -7.50 15.67
CA MET A 134 29.40 -7.98 14.66
C MET A 134 30.22 -6.86 14.01
N LEU A 135 29.69 -5.64 14.00
CA LEU A 135 30.25 -4.48 13.31
C LEU A 135 30.58 -3.35 14.31
N PRO A 136 31.48 -3.62 15.29
CA PRO A 136 31.73 -2.70 16.40
C PRO A 136 32.39 -1.37 15.99
N TYR A 137 32.91 -1.31 14.77
CA TYR A 137 33.55 -0.11 14.21
C TYR A 137 32.65 0.68 13.27
N SER A 138 31.46 0.14 12.95
CA SER A 138 30.49 0.80 12.09
C SER A 138 29.58 1.73 12.89
N ARG A 139 29.16 2.82 12.26
CA ARG A 139 28.08 3.66 12.75
C ARG A 139 26.75 3.13 12.20
N LEU A 140 25.95 2.45 13.03
CA LEU A 140 24.59 2.06 12.64
C LEU A 140 23.65 3.28 12.80
N ALA A 141 22.99 3.66 11.72
CA ALA A 141 22.07 4.80 11.65
C ALA A 141 20.72 4.39 11.03
N SER A 142 19.71 5.25 11.15
CA SER A 142 18.45 5.02 10.46
C SER A 142 18.60 5.32 8.97
N GLY A 143 18.25 4.34 8.12
CA GLY A 143 18.07 4.49 6.68
C GLY A 143 16.60 4.59 6.27
N SER A 144 15.68 4.58 7.24
CA SER A 144 14.24 4.69 6.96
C SER A 144 13.89 6.07 6.38
N GLY A 145 13.04 6.08 5.37
CA GLY A 145 12.61 7.30 4.67
C GLY A 145 13.42 7.62 3.42
N ILE A 146 14.58 7.00 3.21
CA ILE A 146 15.43 7.26 2.03
C ILE A 146 14.74 6.76 0.76
N ILE A 147 14.42 5.47 0.69
CA ILE A 147 13.78 4.86 -0.47
C ILE A 147 12.31 5.26 -0.54
N GLU A 148 11.65 5.29 0.60
CA GLU A 148 10.24 5.65 0.73
C GLU A 148 9.94 7.05 0.17
N SER A 149 10.84 8.02 0.37
CA SER A 149 10.69 9.37 -0.22
C SER A 149 10.69 9.36 -1.75
N SER A 150 11.40 8.42 -2.36
CA SER A 150 11.42 8.25 -3.82
C SER A 150 10.17 7.55 -4.34
N ARG A 151 9.56 6.65 -3.57
CA ARG A 151 8.33 5.94 -3.89
C ARG A 151 7.09 6.84 -3.84
N LEU A 152 7.18 7.97 -3.16
CA LEU A 152 6.06 8.88 -2.95
C LEU A 152 5.51 9.44 -4.26
N ILE A 153 6.38 9.81 -5.19
CA ILE A 153 6.00 10.33 -6.52
C ILE A 153 6.20 9.21 -7.54
N LYS A 154 5.10 8.74 -8.11
CA LYS A 154 5.08 7.61 -9.03
C LYS A 154 5.59 8.01 -10.41
N SER A 155 6.42 7.17 -11.01
CA SER A 155 6.83 7.28 -12.40
C SER A 155 5.65 7.05 -13.35
N PRO A 156 5.74 7.43 -14.64
CA PRO A 156 4.70 7.13 -15.62
C PRO A 156 4.35 5.63 -15.70
N ARG A 157 5.34 4.76 -15.53
CA ARG A 157 5.14 3.30 -15.55
C ARG A 157 4.44 2.80 -14.29
N GLU A 158 4.80 3.33 -13.13
CA GLU A 158 4.10 3.05 -11.88
C GLU A 158 2.64 3.51 -11.93
N ILE A 159 2.36 4.68 -12.50
CA ILE A 159 1.00 5.19 -12.70
C ILE A 159 0.20 4.27 -13.64
N ASP A 160 0.81 3.71 -14.69
CA ASP A 160 0.16 2.72 -15.56
C ASP A 160 -0.25 1.46 -14.77
N TYR A 161 0.60 0.97 -13.88
CA TYR A 161 0.26 -0.14 -13.00
C TYR A 161 -0.84 0.23 -12.00
N MET A 162 -0.81 1.44 -11.43
CA MET A 162 -1.87 1.94 -10.54
C MET A 162 -3.23 1.99 -11.24
N ARG A 163 -3.29 2.47 -12.50
CA ARG A 163 -4.52 2.48 -13.30
C ARG A 163 -5.06 1.07 -13.55
N LYS A 164 -4.18 0.12 -13.90
CA LYS A 164 -4.56 -1.27 -14.09
C LYS A 164 -5.06 -1.93 -12.81
N ALA A 165 -4.40 -1.67 -11.67
CA ALA A 165 -4.83 -2.15 -10.37
C ALA A 165 -6.20 -1.57 -9.97
N ALA A 166 -6.45 -0.30 -10.29
CA ALA A 166 -7.74 0.37 -10.06
C ALA A 166 -8.86 -0.21 -10.94
N GLU A 167 -8.56 -0.54 -12.20
CA GLU A 167 -9.49 -1.23 -13.09
C GLU A 167 -9.89 -2.60 -12.52
N VAL A 168 -8.91 -3.38 -12.07
CA VAL A 168 -9.14 -4.69 -11.43
C VAL A 168 -10.00 -4.54 -10.17
N SER A 169 -9.66 -3.60 -9.28
CA SER A 169 -10.47 -3.28 -8.09
C SER A 169 -11.91 -2.91 -8.46
N SER A 170 -12.08 -2.10 -9.52
CA SER A 170 -13.41 -1.63 -9.97
C SER A 170 -14.26 -2.77 -10.51
N ARG A 171 -13.66 -3.71 -11.22
CA ARG A 171 -14.36 -4.92 -11.69
C ARG A 171 -14.76 -5.82 -10.51
N GLY A 172 -13.86 -6.03 -9.54
CA GLY A 172 -14.19 -6.78 -8.32
C GLY A 172 -15.32 -6.13 -7.52
N MET A 173 -15.31 -4.79 -7.39
CA MET A 173 -16.39 -4.05 -6.73
C MET A 173 -17.73 -4.23 -7.45
N MET A 174 -17.74 -4.12 -8.77
CA MET A 174 -18.95 -4.33 -9.57
C MET A 174 -19.51 -5.75 -9.41
N ALA A 175 -18.64 -6.78 -9.37
CA ALA A 175 -19.05 -8.16 -9.11
C ALA A 175 -19.65 -8.30 -7.70
N GLY A 176 -19.03 -7.67 -6.69
CA GLY A 176 -19.55 -7.65 -5.34
C GLY A 176 -20.92 -7.00 -5.24
N VAL A 177 -21.10 -5.82 -5.83
CA VAL A 177 -22.42 -5.12 -5.85
C VAL A 177 -23.51 -5.99 -6.49
N LYS A 178 -23.20 -6.64 -7.60
CA LYS A 178 -24.14 -7.53 -8.29
C LYS A 178 -24.50 -8.82 -7.52
N ALA A 179 -23.63 -9.24 -6.61
CA ALA A 179 -23.83 -10.47 -5.84
C ALA A 179 -24.63 -10.23 -4.56
N VAL A 180 -24.85 -8.99 -4.17
CA VAL A 180 -25.63 -8.67 -2.96
C VAL A 180 -27.10 -8.84 -3.21
N ASP A 181 -27.74 -9.72 -2.41
CA ASP A 181 -29.19 -9.91 -2.38
C ASP A 181 -29.59 -10.51 -1.00
N GLU A 182 -30.89 -10.44 -0.64
CA GLU A 182 -31.42 -11.08 0.56
C GLU A 182 -31.12 -12.59 0.56
N GLY A 183 -30.67 -13.13 1.68
CA GLY A 183 -30.37 -14.55 1.87
C GLY A 183 -29.04 -15.01 1.32
N VAL A 184 -28.33 -14.21 0.52
CA VAL A 184 -26.95 -14.48 0.11
C VAL A 184 -26.01 -14.34 1.30
N SER A 185 -24.95 -15.13 1.41
CA SER A 185 -23.96 -15.00 2.47
C SER A 185 -22.81 -14.08 2.09
N GLU A 186 -22.14 -13.49 3.09
CA GLU A 186 -20.89 -12.72 2.87
C GLU A 186 -19.82 -13.57 2.13
N LEU A 187 -19.80 -14.90 2.36
CA LEU A 187 -18.93 -15.85 1.63
C LEU A 187 -19.23 -15.93 0.12
N GLU A 188 -20.51 -15.95 -0.26
CA GLU A 188 -20.93 -16.02 -1.67
C GLU A 188 -20.55 -14.70 -2.37
N ILE A 189 -20.72 -13.56 -1.71
CA ILE A 189 -20.29 -12.27 -2.24
C ILE A 189 -18.76 -12.25 -2.39
N ALA A 190 -18.01 -12.69 -1.37
CA ALA A 190 -16.56 -12.79 -1.44
C ALA A 190 -16.08 -13.70 -2.57
N ALA A 191 -16.75 -14.83 -2.79
CA ALA A 191 -16.42 -15.73 -3.90
C ALA A 191 -16.61 -15.05 -5.27
N ALA A 192 -17.69 -14.28 -5.45
CA ALA A 192 -17.94 -13.52 -6.68
C ALA A 192 -16.85 -12.44 -6.90
N VAL A 193 -16.49 -11.71 -5.85
CA VAL A 193 -15.43 -10.69 -5.88
C VAL A 193 -14.09 -11.32 -6.25
N HIS A 194 -13.66 -12.35 -5.52
CA HIS A 194 -12.36 -13.00 -5.76
C HIS A 194 -12.28 -13.63 -7.15
N THR A 195 -13.36 -14.25 -7.62
CA THR A 195 -13.41 -14.78 -8.99
C THR A 195 -13.15 -13.71 -10.03
N GLU A 196 -13.78 -12.53 -9.87
CA GLU A 196 -13.60 -11.43 -10.82
C GLU A 196 -12.21 -10.80 -10.70
N LEU A 197 -11.66 -10.63 -9.48
CA LEU A 197 -10.30 -10.13 -9.29
C LEU A 197 -9.27 -11.02 -9.99
N ASP A 198 -9.35 -12.35 -9.78
CA ASP A 198 -8.43 -13.32 -10.39
C ASP A 198 -8.58 -13.34 -11.92
N MET A 199 -9.83 -13.36 -12.45
CA MET A 199 -10.09 -13.32 -13.89
C MET A 199 -9.67 -12.00 -14.54
N ALA A 200 -9.64 -10.91 -13.79
CA ALA A 200 -9.13 -9.61 -14.24
C ALA A 200 -7.61 -9.51 -14.17
N GLY A 201 -6.92 -10.51 -13.62
CA GLY A 201 -5.47 -10.59 -13.53
C GLY A 201 -4.87 -9.96 -12.27
N SER A 202 -5.65 -9.81 -11.19
CA SER A 202 -5.10 -9.40 -9.89
C SER A 202 -4.07 -10.40 -9.41
N GLU A 203 -2.97 -9.88 -8.89
CA GLU A 203 -2.08 -10.66 -8.04
C GLU A 203 -2.67 -10.74 -6.62
N TYR A 204 -2.03 -11.56 -5.73
CA TYR A 204 -2.37 -11.54 -4.31
C TYR A 204 -2.18 -10.12 -3.75
N THR A 205 -3.12 -9.68 -2.92
CA THR A 205 -3.17 -8.31 -2.41
C THR A 205 -2.51 -8.18 -1.03
N GLY A 206 -2.11 -6.97 -0.66
CA GLY A 206 -1.51 -6.67 0.64
C GLY A 206 -2.45 -6.95 1.82
N LEU A 207 -3.75 -6.78 1.63
CA LEU A 207 -4.83 -7.15 2.54
C LEU A 207 -5.93 -7.87 1.75
N PRO A 208 -6.72 -8.75 2.38
CA PRO A 208 -7.88 -9.34 1.73
C PRO A 208 -8.96 -8.28 1.46
N ALA A 209 -9.92 -8.61 0.61
CA ALA A 209 -11.15 -7.84 0.50
C ALA A 209 -11.88 -7.81 1.86
N PHE A 210 -12.43 -6.68 2.26
CA PHE A 210 -13.30 -6.57 3.43
C PHE A 210 -14.75 -6.58 2.95
N ILE A 211 -15.53 -7.58 3.39
CA ILE A 211 -16.93 -7.78 3.02
C ILE A 211 -17.69 -8.14 4.29
N THR A 212 -18.52 -7.24 4.76
CA THR A 212 -19.24 -7.39 6.01
C THR A 212 -20.63 -6.78 5.93
N SER A 213 -21.58 -7.33 6.69
CA SER A 213 -22.98 -6.90 6.62
C SER A 213 -23.60 -6.61 7.98
N GLY A 214 -24.64 -5.75 7.97
CA GLY A 214 -25.37 -5.35 9.17
C GLY A 214 -24.45 -4.74 10.23
N GLU A 215 -24.59 -5.15 11.50
CA GLU A 215 -23.74 -4.65 12.58
C GLU A 215 -22.25 -4.95 12.41
N ARG A 216 -21.93 -6.06 11.73
CA ARG A 216 -20.52 -6.41 11.45
C ARG A 216 -19.82 -5.39 10.57
N SER A 217 -20.56 -4.62 9.76
CA SER A 217 -19.98 -3.56 8.94
C SER A 217 -19.33 -2.44 9.74
N GLN A 218 -19.66 -2.31 11.04
CA GLN A 218 -18.99 -1.40 11.97
C GLN A 218 -17.54 -1.80 12.28
N LEU A 219 -17.18 -3.07 12.07
CA LEU A 219 -15.87 -3.60 12.41
C LEU A 219 -14.86 -3.28 11.32
N VAL A 220 -13.85 -2.47 11.65
CA VAL A 220 -12.72 -2.19 10.75
C VAL A 220 -11.90 -3.47 10.59
N HIS A 221 -11.54 -3.83 9.38
CA HIS A 221 -10.74 -5.01 9.05
C HIS A 221 -11.39 -6.38 9.40
N ALA A 222 -12.72 -6.41 9.60
CA ALA A 222 -13.42 -7.68 9.62
C ALA A 222 -13.57 -8.21 8.18
N THR A 223 -13.28 -9.49 8.00
CA THR A 223 -13.46 -10.18 6.72
C THR A 223 -14.83 -10.86 6.65
N TRP A 224 -15.15 -11.45 5.53
CA TRP A 224 -16.38 -12.18 5.28
C TRP A 224 -16.58 -13.37 6.22
N SER A 225 -17.82 -13.74 6.40
CA SER A 225 -18.25 -14.88 7.22
C SER A 225 -19.42 -15.61 6.55
N ALA A 226 -19.90 -16.67 7.19
CA ALA A 226 -21.11 -17.38 6.74
C ALA A 226 -22.43 -16.64 7.09
N LYS A 227 -22.36 -15.37 7.60
CA LYS A 227 -23.57 -14.59 7.85
C LYS A 227 -24.33 -14.39 6.55
N ARG A 228 -25.64 -14.66 6.60
CA ARG A 228 -26.57 -14.34 5.52
C ARG A 228 -27.05 -12.90 5.64
N ILE A 229 -27.28 -12.30 4.51
CA ILE A 229 -27.75 -10.93 4.39
C ILE A 229 -29.26 -10.92 4.66
N ASP A 230 -29.68 -10.04 5.53
CA ASP A 230 -31.08 -9.78 5.85
C ASP A 230 -31.60 -8.53 5.15
N MET A 231 -32.92 -8.48 4.90
CA MET A 231 -33.57 -7.25 4.45
C MET A 231 -33.26 -6.10 5.42
N GLY A 232 -32.82 -4.96 4.88
CA GLY A 232 -32.43 -3.80 5.68
C GLY A 232 -30.94 -3.77 6.08
N ASP A 233 -30.15 -4.80 5.76
CA ASP A 233 -28.72 -4.79 6.00
C ASP A 233 -27.99 -3.81 5.08
N LEU A 234 -26.95 -3.14 5.61
CA LEU A 234 -25.89 -2.53 4.83
C LEU A 234 -24.77 -3.55 4.64
N VAL A 235 -24.44 -3.85 3.41
CA VAL A 235 -23.27 -4.65 3.04
C VAL A 235 -22.13 -3.73 2.68
N PHE A 236 -21.12 -3.65 3.54
CA PHE A 236 -19.90 -2.90 3.31
C PHE A 236 -18.89 -3.74 2.54
N MET A 237 -18.29 -3.15 1.53
CA MET A 237 -17.21 -3.75 0.77
C MET A 237 -16.05 -2.76 0.61
N GLU A 238 -14.82 -3.23 0.84
CA GLU A 238 -13.59 -2.53 0.48
C GLU A 238 -12.72 -3.50 -0.32
N ILE A 239 -12.54 -3.21 -1.59
CA ILE A 239 -12.00 -4.15 -2.56
C ILE A 239 -10.66 -3.64 -3.07
N PRO A 240 -9.56 -4.41 -2.87
CA PRO A 240 -8.27 -4.10 -3.44
C PRO A 240 -8.14 -4.69 -4.86
N GLY A 241 -7.23 -4.13 -5.65
CA GLY A 241 -6.67 -4.74 -6.85
C GLY A 241 -5.15 -4.61 -6.83
N SER A 242 -4.43 -5.58 -7.40
CA SER A 242 -2.96 -5.57 -7.45
C SER A 242 -2.44 -5.98 -8.82
N ILE A 243 -1.62 -5.14 -9.44
CA ILE A 243 -0.91 -5.42 -10.69
C ILE A 243 0.56 -5.08 -10.51
N ASN A 244 1.44 -6.05 -10.73
CA ASN A 244 2.88 -5.90 -10.51
C ASN A 244 3.18 -5.26 -9.14
N ARG A 245 2.53 -5.77 -8.09
CA ARG A 245 2.60 -5.31 -6.69
C ARG A 245 2.10 -3.87 -6.44
N TYR A 246 1.63 -3.13 -7.47
CA TYR A 246 0.97 -1.84 -7.27
C TYR A 246 -0.49 -2.05 -6.95
N HIS A 247 -0.96 -1.38 -5.90
CA HIS A 247 -2.30 -1.56 -5.37
C HIS A 247 -3.18 -0.34 -5.62
N ALA A 248 -4.46 -0.61 -5.82
CA ALA A 248 -5.52 0.36 -5.70
C ALA A 248 -6.66 -0.25 -4.88
N ALA A 249 -7.40 0.57 -4.17
CA ALA A 249 -8.53 0.14 -3.36
C ALA A 249 -9.68 1.15 -3.44
N GLN A 250 -10.89 0.65 -3.21
CA GLN A 250 -12.09 1.47 -3.07
C GLN A 250 -13.08 0.81 -2.12
N SER A 251 -13.94 1.61 -1.49
CA SER A 251 -15.04 1.10 -0.67
C SER A 251 -16.39 1.60 -1.15
N ARG A 252 -17.38 0.71 -1.12
CA ARG A 252 -18.79 0.95 -1.41
C ARG A 252 -19.66 0.21 -0.40
N SER A 253 -20.93 0.60 -0.30
CA SER A 253 -21.94 -0.19 0.40
C SER A 253 -23.14 -0.44 -0.48
N VAL A 254 -23.82 -1.55 -0.21
CA VAL A 254 -25.11 -1.87 -0.79
C VAL A 254 -26.12 -1.97 0.35
N PHE A 255 -27.25 -1.29 0.22
CA PHE A 255 -28.40 -1.44 1.12
C PHE A 255 -29.39 -2.42 0.50
N VAL A 256 -29.81 -3.43 1.26
CA VAL A 256 -30.74 -4.45 0.78
C VAL A 256 -32.18 -4.01 1.07
N GLY A 257 -32.95 -3.78 0.01
CA GLY A 257 -34.29 -3.24 0.06
C GLY A 257 -34.37 -1.71 -0.02
N GLU A 258 -35.48 -1.13 0.41
CA GLU A 258 -35.70 0.34 0.35
C GLU A 258 -34.93 1.05 1.49
N PRO A 259 -34.00 1.97 1.16
CA PRO A 259 -33.22 2.66 2.17
C PRO A 259 -34.08 3.65 2.97
N ASN A 260 -33.86 3.69 4.27
CA ASN A 260 -34.44 4.72 5.10
C ASN A 260 -33.72 6.07 4.93
N LYS A 261 -34.37 7.15 5.42
CA LYS A 261 -33.86 8.52 5.30
C LYS A 261 -32.42 8.68 5.84
N ASN A 262 -32.08 7.98 6.93
CA ASN A 262 -30.76 8.12 7.57
C ASN A 262 -29.64 7.51 6.70
N VAL A 263 -29.89 6.40 6.00
CA VAL A 263 -28.95 5.80 5.04
C VAL A 263 -28.69 6.75 3.88
N ILE A 264 -29.78 7.33 3.32
CA ILE A 264 -29.69 8.29 2.21
C ILE A 264 -28.87 9.52 2.63
N GLU A 265 -29.18 10.11 3.78
CA GLU A 265 -28.49 11.29 4.29
C GLU A 265 -27.00 11.00 4.56
N ALA A 266 -26.68 9.88 5.22
CA ALA A 266 -25.31 9.49 5.48
C ALA A 266 -24.53 9.24 4.18
N SER A 267 -25.14 8.60 3.18
CA SER A 267 -24.54 8.39 1.86
C SER A 267 -24.23 9.73 1.16
N GLN A 268 -25.17 10.67 1.19
CA GLN A 268 -24.99 12.00 0.61
C GLN A 268 -23.85 12.77 1.30
N VAL A 269 -23.75 12.70 2.62
CA VAL A 269 -22.66 13.33 3.39
C VAL A 269 -21.32 12.73 3.02
N ALA A 270 -21.21 11.40 2.98
CA ALA A 270 -19.97 10.71 2.62
C ALA A 270 -19.49 11.08 1.21
N THR A 271 -20.42 11.03 0.24
CA THR A 271 -20.14 11.34 -1.16
C THR A 271 -19.74 12.81 -1.35
N LYS A 272 -20.46 13.74 -0.68
CA LYS A 272 -20.13 15.16 -0.71
C LYS A 272 -18.73 15.41 -0.11
N ALA A 273 -18.41 14.78 1.02
CA ALA A 273 -17.11 14.93 1.64
C ALA A 273 -15.96 14.41 0.75
N LEU A 274 -16.18 13.29 0.05
CA LEU A 274 -15.23 12.75 -0.92
C LEU A 274 -15.00 13.74 -2.07
N GLN A 275 -16.07 14.31 -2.61
CA GLN A 275 -15.99 15.28 -3.71
C GLN A 275 -15.29 16.58 -3.27
N VAL A 276 -15.65 17.13 -2.12
CA VAL A 276 -15.01 18.35 -1.56
C VAL A 276 -13.51 18.12 -1.30
N ALA A 277 -13.15 16.94 -0.79
CA ALA A 277 -11.74 16.59 -0.62
C ALA A 277 -11.01 16.52 -1.98
N LYS A 278 -11.58 15.82 -2.98
CA LYS A 278 -11.03 15.76 -4.35
C LYS A 278 -10.87 17.15 -4.98
N ASP A 279 -11.85 18.01 -4.87
CA ASP A 279 -11.86 19.37 -5.43
C ASP A 279 -10.76 20.25 -4.81
N SER A 280 -10.36 19.96 -3.56
CA SER A 280 -9.29 20.66 -2.87
C SER A 280 -7.89 20.14 -3.19
N MET A 281 -7.77 18.94 -3.84
CA MET A 281 -6.50 18.30 -4.14
C MET A 281 -5.90 18.78 -5.45
N LYS A 282 -4.71 19.33 -5.39
CA LYS A 282 -3.84 19.59 -6.55
C LYS A 282 -2.41 19.81 -6.07
N GLU A 283 -1.46 19.84 -7.01
CA GLU A 283 -0.07 20.15 -6.69
C GLU A 283 0.07 21.46 -5.90
N GLY A 284 0.91 21.44 -4.87
CA GLY A 284 1.21 22.59 -4.01
C GLY A 284 0.24 22.81 -2.84
N VAL A 285 -0.91 22.16 -2.80
CA VAL A 285 -1.87 22.30 -1.69
C VAL A 285 -1.36 21.50 -0.47
N PRO A 286 -1.26 22.11 0.74
CA PRO A 286 -0.91 21.38 1.95
C PRO A 286 -1.91 20.24 2.25
N ALA A 287 -1.40 19.06 2.64
CA ALA A 287 -2.26 17.89 2.90
C ALA A 287 -3.32 18.16 3.99
N LYS A 288 -2.97 18.90 5.05
CA LYS A 288 -3.93 19.30 6.09
C LYS A 288 -5.13 20.09 5.56
N THR A 289 -4.96 20.90 4.50
CA THR A 289 -6.06 21.66 3.89
C THR A 289 -7.08 20.72 3.25
N VAL A 290 -6.61 19.64 2.60
CA VAL A 290 -7.48 18.60 2.05
C VAL A 290 -8.22 17.86 3.17
N PHE A 291 -7.50 17.54 4.26
CA PHE A 291 -8.10 16.93 5.45
C PHE A 291 -9.22 17.83 6.01
N GLU A 292 -8.94 19.10 6.21
CA GLU A 292 -9.92 20.08 6.74
C GLU A 292 -11.14 20.16 5.86
N ALA A 293 -10.97 20.24 4.54
CA ALA A 293 -12.06 20.34 3.58
C ALA A 293 -13.04 19.14 3.66
N GLY A 294 -12.52 17.91 3.59
CA GLY A 294 -13.34 16.71 3.65
C GLY A 294 -13.92 16.45 5.05
N SER A 295 -13.13 16.63 6.11
CA SER A 295 -13.56 16.33 7.48
C SER A 295 -14.60 17.32 8.01
N SER A 296 -14.53 18.61 7.64
CA SER A 296 -15.53 19.60 8.00
C SER A 296 -16.91 19.22 7.47
N THR A 297 -17.00 18.78 6.22
CA THR A 297 -18.26 18.32 5.61
C THR A 297 -18.93 17.21 6.42
N ILE A 298 -18.15 16.23 6.90
CA ILE A 298 -18.66 15.13 7.73
C ILE A 298 -19.05 15.63 9.12
N ASN A 299 -18.20 16.45 9.75
CA ASN A 299 -18.38 16.87 11.13
C ASN A 299 -19.53 17.84 11.32
N GLU A 300 -19.83 18.69 10.32
CA GLU A 300 -20.93 19.65 10.32
C GLU A 300 -22.30 18.99 10.09
N ALA A 301 -22.35 17.86 9.39
CA ALA A 301 -23.59 17.14 9.15
C ALA A 301 -24.25 16.57 10.42
N ASN A 302 -23.48 16.37 11.49
CA ASN A 302 -23.94 15.91 12.80
C ASN A 302 -24.82 14.63 12.78
N ILE A 303 -24.45 13.67 11.92
CA ILE A 303 -25.18 12.40 11.71
C ILE A 303 -24.71 11.27 12.66
N GLY A 304 -24.17 11.59 13.83
CA GLY A 304 -23.69 10.60 14.80
C GLY A 304 -22.31 10.01 14.51
N TYR A 305 -21.60 10.50 13.49
CA TYR A 305 -20.23 10.14 13.16
C TYR A 305 -19.33 11.37 13.13
N LYS A 306 -18.08 11.19 13.53
CA LYS A 306 -17.03 12.21 13.40
C LYS A 306 -15.83 11.62 12.66
N GLN A 307 -15.28 12.39 11.73
CA GLN A 307 -14.07 11.98 11.01
C GLN A 307 -12.89 11.84 11.97
N GLY A 308 -12.16 10.74 11.81
CA GLY A 308 -10.91 10.51 12.53
C GLY A 308 -9.80 11.46 12.11
N ARG A 309 -8.58 11.20 12.56
CA ARG A 309 -7.42 12.09 12.33
C ARG A 309 -6.88 12.04 10.89
N ARG A 310 -7.30 11.10 10.05
CA ARG A 310 -6.79 10.87 8.69
C ARG A 310 -7.96 10.69 7.72
N ILE A 311 -7.85 11.30 6.52
CA ILE A 311 -8.84 11.15 5.43
C ILE A 311 -8.26 10.40 4.23
N ALA A 312 -6.94 10.29 4.13
CA ALA A 312 -6.27 9.51 3.09
C ALA A 312 -4.89 9.03 3.53
N TYR A 313 -4.40 8.02 2.86
CA TYR A 313 -3.03 7.54 2.95
C TYR A 313 -2.46 7.26 1.57
N GLY A 314 -1.13 7.38 1.43
CA GLY A 314 -0.42 7.00 0.21
C GLY A 314 -0.65 5.54 -0.13
N ILE A 315 -0.77 5.24 -1.42
CA ILE A 315 -0.91 3.88 -1.94
C ILE A 315 0.01 3.69 -3.15
N GLY A 316 0.56 2.50 -3.28
CA GLY A 316 1.52 2.21 -4.34
C GLY A 316 1.94 0.75 -4.32
N THR A 317 3.26 0.49 -4.34
CA THR A 317 3.77 -0.88 -4.23
C THR A 317 3.66 -1.38 -2.80
N ALA A 318 3.12 -2.59 -2.64
CA ALA A 318 2.90 -3.16 -1.33
C ALA A 318 2.95 -4.69 -1.32
N PHE A 319 3.26 -5.21 -0.12
CA PHE A 319 3.23 -6.61 0.24
C PHE A 319 2.42 -6.79 1.53
N PRO A 320 1.84 -7.98 1.78
CA PRO A 320 1.21 -8.22 3.07
C PRO A 320 2.16 -7.90 4.25
N PRO A 321 1.66 -7.36 5.37
CA PRO A 321 0.25 -7.31 5.78
C PRO A 321 -0.47 -5.98 5.49
N GLY A 322 -0.15 -5.24 4.46
CA GLY A 322 -0.81 -3.98 4.13
C GLY A 322 -0.71 -3.62 2.66
N TRP A 323 -1.56 -2.71 2.20
CA TRP A 323 -1.46 -2.08 0.88
C TRP A 323 -1.14 -0.58 0.97
N ASP A 324 -1.06 -0.05 2.18
CA ASP A 324 -0.89 1.38 2.40
C ASP A 324 0.58 1.81 2.49
N GLU A 325 0.84 3.02 2.06
CA GLU A 325 2.08 3.77 2.25
C GLU A 325 1.84 4.92 3.25
N GLY A 326 0.94 4.72 4.20
CA GLY A 326 0.50 5.75 5.16
C GLY A 326 1.61 6.26 6.08
N ASP A 327 2.60 5.43 6.35
CA ASP A 327 3.79 5.81 7.13
C ASP A 327 4.73 6.74 6.33
N ILE A 328 4.64 6.73 4.99
CA ILE A 328 5.38 7.63 4.12
C ILE A 328 4.67 8.99 4.05
N PHE A 329 3.35 8.96 3.76
CA PHE A 329 2.53 10.15 3.65
C PHE A 329 1.06 9.83 3.92
N SER A 330 0.45 10.59 4.82
CA SER A 330 -0.99 10.54 5.08
C SER A 330 -1.59 11.94 5.03
N ILE A 331 -2.79 12.07 4.47
CA ILE A 331 -3.56 13.32 4.50
C ILE A 331 -4.31 13.36 5.84
N ASN A 332 -3.78 14.13 6.78
CA ASN A 332 -4.25 14.23 8.16
C ASN A 332 -4.16 15.67 8.70
N SER A 333 -4.65 15.88 9.93
CA SER A 333 -4.68 17.19 10.59
C SER A 333 -3.30 17.83 10.82
N ASP A 334 -2.26 17.00 10.89
CA ASP A 334 -0.92 17.42 11.34
C ASP A 334 0.10 17.41 10.20
N GLU A 335 -0.30 17.04 8.96
CA GLU A 335 0.60 16.94 7.80
C GLU A 335 0.70 18.27 7.03
N PRO A 336 1.77 19.03 7.18
CA PRO A 336 1.93 20.33 6.53
C PRO A 336 2.49 20.22 5.10
N ARG A 337 3.07 19.08 4.72
CA ARG A 337 3.71 18.94 3.40
C ARG A 337 2.71 19.14 2.27
N PRO A 338 3.11 19.79 1.18
CA PRO A 338 2.26 19.96 0.01
C PRO A 338 2.10 18.64 -0.75
N LEU A 339 0.97 18.49 -1.41
CA LEU A 339 0.76 17.47 -2.41
C LEU A 339 1.64 17.76 -3.64
N MET A 340 2.14 16.71 -4.28
CA MET A 340 2.92 16.80 -5.51
C MET A 340 2.25 15.98 -6.61
N ALA A 341 2.31 16.45 -7.85
CA ALA A 341 1.86 15.66 -9.00
C ALA A 341 2.60 14.31 -9.06
N GLY A 342 1.86 13.24 -9.32
CA GLY A 342 2.36 11.86 -9.27
C GLY A 342 2.17 11.13 -7.95
N MET A 343 1.74 11.81 -6.88
CA MET A 343 1.31 11.13 -5.64
C MET A 343 -0.01 10.40 -5.86
N CYS A 344 -0.13 9.17 -5.33
CA CYS A 344 -1.37 8.41 -5.32
C CYS A 344 -1.86 8.21 -3.89
N PHE A 345 -3.16 8.35 -3.69
CA PHE A 345 -3.80 8.20 -2.39
C PHE A 345 -5.04 7.32 -2.45
N HIS A 346 -5.25 6.52 -1.41
CA HIS A 346 -6.57 5.99 -1.10
C HIS A 346 -7.29 7.03 -0.22
N LEU A 347 -8.24 7.75 -0.81
CA LEU A 347 -9.01 8.83 -0.17
C LEU A 347 -10.30 8.26 0.39
N ILE A 348 -10.53 8.43 1.70
CA ILE A 348 -11.54 7.69 2.47
C ILE A 348 -12.45 8.65 3.22
N THR A 349 -13.72 8.67 2.85
CA THR A 349 -14.81 9.32 3.59
C THR A 349 -15.84 8.31 4.11
N THR A 350 -15.45 7.05 4.16
CA THR A 350 -16.25 5.96 4.75
C THR A 350 -16.61 6.27 6.18
N MET A 351 -17.90 6.18 6.50
CA MET A 351 -18.44 6.46 7.83
C MET A 351 -19.00 5.19 8.47
N ARG A 352 -18.80 5.04 9.77
CA ARG A 352 -19.44 3.99 10.58
C ARG A 352 -20.44 4.63 11.51
N VAL A 353 -21.71 4.62 11.10
CA VAL A 353 -22.77 5.29 11.82
C VAL A 353 -23.41 4.33 12.82
N PRO A 354 -23.36 4.61 14.14
CA PRO A 354 -23.91 3.72 15.16
C PRO A 354 -25.39 3.39 14.89
N GLY A 355 -25.73 2.10 14.97
CA GLY A 355 -27.09 1.59 14.72
C GLY A 355 -27.52 1.58 13.24
N LEU A 356 -26.65 2.00 12.31
CA LEU A 356 -26.94 2.03 10.89
C LEU A 356 -26.02 1.08 10.09
N GLY A 357 -24.73 1.07 10.40
CA GLY A 357 -23.73 0.30 9.67
C GLY A 357 -22.63 1.18 9.04
N ALA A 358 -21.84 0.61 8.14
CA ALA A 358 -20.81 1.33 7.42
C ALA A 358 -21.32 1.85 6.06
N ILE A 359 -21.11 3.13 5.82
CA ILE A 359 -21.32 3.79 4.54
C ILE A 359 -19.97 3.80 3.82
N GLY A 360 -19.76 2.88 2.92
CA GLY A 360 -18.51 2.74 2.14
C GLY A 360 -18.42 3.86 1.10
N CYS A 361 -17.37 4.67 1.24
CA CYS A 361 -17.11 5.76 0.32
C CYS A 361 -15.62 6.07 0.30
N SER A 362 -14.90 5.52 -0.67
CA SER A 362 -13.49 5.82 -0.88
C SER A 362 -13.06 5.55 -2.32
N ASP A 363 -12.03 6.24 -2.79
CA ASP A 363 -11.43 6.04 -4.11
C ASP A 363 -9.92 6.09 -4.04
N THR A 364 -9.26 5.40 -4.98
CA THR A 364 -7.86 5.66 -5.29
C THR A 364 -7.78 6.82 -6.27
N VAL A 365 -6.98 7.83 -5.93
CA VAL A 365 -6.80 9.05 -6.71
C VAL A 365 -5.34 9.33 -6.99
N LEU A 366 -5.05 9.91 -8.16
CA LEU A 366 -3.75 10.40 -8.60
C LEU A 366 -3.76 11.94 -8.57
N VAL A 367 -2.83 12.55 -7.85
CA VAL A 367 -2.64 14.01 -7.85
C VAL A 367 -2.02 14.45 -9.17
N THR A 368 -2.60 15.48 -9.78
CA THR A 368 -2.11 16.13 -10.98
C THR A 368 -1.75 17.60 -10.69
N LYS A 369 -1.22 18.31 -11.68
CA LYS A 369 -0.91 19.75 -11.53
C LYS A 369 -2.15 20.57 -11.17
N ASP A 370 -3.27 20.26 -11.80
CA ASP A 370 -4.47 21.10 -11.77
C ASP A 370 -5.61 20.51 -10.92
N GLY A 371 -5.46 19.29 -10.42
CA GLY A 371 -6.51 18.58 -9.67
C GLY A 371 -6.13 17.13 -9.36
N VAL A 372 -7.12 16.23 -9.43
CA VAL A 372 -6.92 14.78 -9.29
C VAL A 372 -7.58 14.01 -10.42
N GLU A 373 -6.98 12.88 -10.77
CA GLU A 373 -7.58 11.81 -11.57
C GLU A 373 -8.11 10.75 -10.60
N THR A 374 -9.40 10.43 -10.65
CA THR A 374 -9.95 9.28 -9.95
C THR A 374 -9.64 8.02 -10.74
N LEU A 375 -8.91 7.08 -10.14
CA LEU A 375 -8.49 5.85 -10.81
C LEU A 375 -9.55 4.74 -10.69
N THR A 376 -10.24 4.65 -9.54
CA THR A 376 -11.31 3.68 -9.31
C THR A 376 -12.64 4.24 -9.81
N THR A 377 -13.26 3.53 -10.75
CA THR A 377 -14.50 3.93 -11.43
C THR A 377 -15.51 2.77 -11.43
N HIS A 378 -16.44 2.69 -12.35
CA HIS A 378 -17.45 1.64 -12.59
C HIS A 378 -18.59 1.57 -11.57
N VAL A 379 -18.37 1.91 -10.30
CA VAL A 379 -19.41 1.98 -9.28
C VAL A 379 -19.33 3.33 -8.59
N GLU A 380 -20.40 4.09 -8.61
CA GLU A 380 -20.45 5.41 -7.99
C GLU A 380 -20.17 5.33 -6.48
N PRO A 381 -19.50 6.35 -5.89
CA PRO A 381 -19.30 6.43 -4.44
C PRO A 381 -20.61 6.46 -3.66
N GLY A 382 -20.57 5.91 -2.43
CA GLY A 382 -21.70 5.90 -1.53
C GLY A 382 -22.47 4.58 -1.54
N VAL A 383 -23.76 4.63 -1.23
CA VAL A 383 -24.61 3.45 -1.09
C VAL A 383 -25.31 3.13 -2.41
N GLN A 384 -25.18 1.90 -2.86
CA GLN A 384 -25.94 1.28 -3.93
C GLN A 384 -27.17 0.60 -3.32
N TYR A 385 -28.14 0.19 -4.15
CA TYR A 385 -29.37 -0.46 -3.69
C TYR A 385 -29.60 -1.76 -4.47
N SER A 386 -29.97 -2.82 -3.78
CA SER A 386 -30.39 -4.12 -4.38
C SER A 386 -31.85 -4.40 -4.13
#